data_cab34e2a294497e03bb94250951acb75
#
_entry.id   cab34e2a294497e03bb94250951acb75
#
_cell.length_a   1.000
_cell.length_b   1.000
_cell.length_c   1.000
_cell.angle_alpha   90.00
_cell.angle_beta   90.00
_cell.angle_gamma   90.00
#
_symmetry.space_group_name_H-M   'P 1'
#
loop_
_entity.id
_entity.type
_entity.pdbx_description
1 polymer ?
#
loop_
_entity_poly.entity_id
_entity_poly.type
_entity_poly.pdbx_seq_one_letter_code
_entity_poly.pdbx_strand_id
1 'polypeptide(L)'
;MRLDALVINLNRFGDLLLSQPLLHDLHKAGRSTTLLCLEKYADTEGLLQFASPLLTVPDHLVSPEQADATRHELQAWAENLRASVQADHIINLTPSMPARLLATALAPTPEAVLGFGLDHKGRPRVDGLWPAFLHAAELRQSNAPFNLADMFRMTGAPLLGGLSGELLSQPGSGLLSELGTEARETARRLLAHAPVIRHGFIGMQLGARE
;
A
#
# COMPACT_ATOMS: atom_id res chain seq x y z
N MET A 1 0.80 7.36 -18.80
CA MET A 1 -0.40 6.73 -18.18
C MET A 1 -1.07 7.78 -17.31
N ARG A 2 -2.39 7.90 -17.37
CA ARG A 2 -3.16 8.79 -16.47
C ARG A 2 -4.02 7.95 -15.53
N LEU A 3 -4.03 8.33 -14.25
CA LEU A 3 -4.71 7.63 -13.15
C LEU A 3 -5.59 8.62 -12.38
N ASP A 4 -6.70 8.15 -11.84
CA ASP A 4 -7.46 8.90 -10.84
C ASP A 4 -6.70 8.94 -9.52
N ALA A 5 -6.03 7.84 -9.14
CA ALA A 5 -5.21 7.79 -7.95
C ALA A 5 -3.99 6.85 -8.10
N LEU A 6 -2.86 7.25 -7.50
CA LEU A 6 -1.70 6.40 -7.27
C LEU A 6 -1.61 6.11 -5.76
N VAL A 7 -1.67 4.83 -5.40
CA VAL A 7 -1.47 4.38 -4.02
C VAL A 7 0.02 4.14 -3.78
N ILE A 8 0.57 4.70 -2.71
CA ILE A 8 1.97 4.48 -2.29
C ILE A 8 1.96 3.68 -1.00
N ASN A 9 2.60 2.50 -1.04
CA ASN A 9 2.82 1.67 0.13
C ASN A 9 4.25 1.12 0.12
N LEU A 10 5.15 1.79 0.85
CA LEU A 10 6.57 1.43 0.97
C LEU A 10 6.86 0.67 2.27
N ASN A 11 5.84 0.09 2.88
CA ASN A 11 5.96 -0.71 4.09
C ASN A 11 6.40 -2.14 3.76
N ARG A 12 6.27 -3.05 4.73
CA ARG A 12 6.62 -4.46 4.59
C ARG A 12 5.67 -5.20 3.64
N PHE A 13 6.07 -6.37 3.19
CA PHE A 13 5.28 -7.23 2.30
C PHE A 13 3.84 -7.48 2.80
N GLY A 14 3.69 -7.80 4.10
CA GLY A 14 2.36 -8.00 4.68
C GLY A 14 1.45 -6.77 4.58
N ASP A 15 2.01 -5.58 4.80
CA ASP A 15 1.28 -4.32 4.71
C ASP A 15 0.90 -4.01 3.25
N LEU A 16 1.74 -4.43 2.30
CA LEU A 16 1.44 -4.34 0.87
C LEU A 16 0.17 -5.15 0.52
N LEU A 17 0.06 -6.39 1.02
CA LEU A 17 -1.14 -7.20 0.85
C LEU A 17 -2.38 -6.58 1.52
N LEU A 18 -2.20 -5.93 2.67
CA LEU A 18 -3.28 -5.25 3.38
C LEU A 18 -3.82 -3.99 2.66
N SER A 19 -3.14 -3.50 1.62
CA SER A 19 -3.67 -2.42 0.77
C SER A 19 -4.68 -2.90 -0.28
N GLN A 20 -4.81 -4.21 -0.52
CA GLN A 20 -5.72 -4.75 -1.55
C GLN A 20 -7.19 -4.36 -1.36
N PRO A 21 -7.78 -4.35 -0.14
CA PRO A 21 -9.14 -3.88 0.05
C PRO A 21 -9.35 -2.44 -0.43
N LEU A 22 -8.38 -1.54 -0.23
CA LEU A 22 -8.42 -0.18 -0.76
C LEU A 22 -8.44 -0.17 -2.29
N LEU A 23 -7.51 -0.91 -2.93
CA LEU A 23 -7.43 -1.00 -4.40
C LEU A 23 -8.72 -1.56 -5.01
N HIS A 24 -9.29 -2.59 -4.38
CA HIS A 24 -10.56 -3.18 -4.79
C HIS A 24 -11.72 -2.16 -4.70
N ASP A 25 -11.79 -1.40 -3.61
CA ASP A 25 -12.85 -0.42 -3.42
C ASP A 25 -12.74 0.74 -4.41
N LEU A 26 -11.51 1.22 -4.68
CA LEU A 26 -11.25 2.20 -5.72
C LEU A 26 -11.65 1.68 -7.10
N HIS A 27 -11.31 0.43 -7.42
CA HIS A 27 -11.72 -0.22 -8.67
C HIS A 27 -13.26 -0.32 -8.78
N LYS A 28 -13.95 -0.75 -7.71
CA LYS A 28 -15.42 -0.77 -7.66
C LYS A 28 -16.06 0.61 -7.85
N ALA A 29 -15.37 1.65 -7.36
CA ALA A 29 -15.78 3.03 -7.57
C ALA A 29 -15.48 3.55 -9.01
N GLY A 30 -14.99 2.69 -9.91
CA GLY A 30 -14.63 3.04 -11.28
C GLY A 30 -13.37 3.90 -11.40
N ARG A 31 -12.49 3.90 -10.37
CA ARG A 31 -11.25 4.66 -10.37
C ARG A 31 -10.13 3.89 -11.05
N SER A 32 -9.45 4.53 -11.98
CA SER A 32 -8.20 4.03 -12.54
C SER A 32 -7.07 4.22 -11.54
N THR A 33 -6.56 3.11 -11.01
CA THR A 33 -5.57 3.15 -9.92
C THR A 33 -4.45 2.15 -10.15
N THR A 34 -3.29 2.41 -9.55
CA THR A 34 -2.24 1.43 -9.39
C THR A 34 -1.50 1.63 -8.07
N LEU A 35 -0.55 0.75 -7.78
CA LEU A 35 0.23 0.72 -6.55
C LEU A 35 1.71 0.96 -6.85
N LEU A 36 2.35 1.81 -6.04
CA LEU A 36 3.79 2.00 -6.00
C LEU A 36 4.34 1.40 -4.72
N CYS A 37 5.28 0.47 -4.85
CA CYS A 37 5.93 -0.21 -3.74
C CYS A 37 7.46 -0.22 -3.88
N LEU A 38 8.15 -0.86 -2.93
CA LEU A 38 9.60 -1.06 -2.98
C LEU A 38 9.97 -2.06 -4.09
N GLU A 39 11.09 -1.84 -4.77
CA GLU A 39 11.57 -2.69 -5.88
C GLU A 39 11.76 -4.15 -5.46
N LYS A 40 12.21 -4.41 -4.22
CA LYS A 40 12.33 -5.78 -3.69
C LYS A 40 11.01 -6.56 -3.65
N TYR A 41 9.87 -5.90 -3.86
CA TYR A 41 8.55 -6.53 -3.92
C TYR A 41 7.96 -6.57 -5.34
N ALA A 42 8.77 -6.34 -6.38
CA ALA A 42 8.32 -6.37 -7.78
C ALA A 42 7.64 -7.69 -8.15
N ASP A 43 8.18 -8.81 -7.67
CA ASP A 43 7.66 -10.16 -7.95
C ASP A 43 6.28 -10.43 -7.32
N THR A 44 5.76 -9.49 -6.52
CA THR A 44 4.44 -9.64 -5.88
C THR A 44 3.27 -9.22 -6.78
N GLU A 45 3.53 -8.68 -7.97
CA GLU A 45 2.47 -8.20 -8.89
C GLU A 45 1.41 -9.28 -9.14
N GLY A 46 1.82 -10.54 -9.31
CA GLY A 46 0.89 -11.66 -9.50
C GLY A 46 0.00 -11.98 -8.30
N LEU A 47 0.32 -11.46 -7.09
CA LEU A 47 -0.47 -11.64 -5.87
C LEU A 47 -1.43 -10.46 -5.62
N LEU A 48 -1.21 -9.32 -6.30
CA LEU A 48 -1.97 -8.11 -6.10
C LEU A 48 -3.04 -7.99 -7.18
N GLN A 49 -4.29 -7.99 -6.75
CA GLN A 49 -5.40 -7.66 -7.64
C GLN A 49 -5.51 -6.14 -7.77
N PHE A 50 -5.92 -5.64 -8.93
CA PHE A 50 -6.18 -4.21 -9.18
C PHE A 50 -4.94 -3.28 -9.06
N ALA A 51 -3.73 -3.83 -9.09
CA ALA A 51 -2.47 -3.07 -9.03
C ALA A 51 -1.58 -3.28 -10.26
N SER A 52 -2.16 -3.57 -11.42
CA SER A 52 -1.38 -3.79 -12.66
C SER A 52 -1.44 -2.57 -13.58
N PRO A 53 -0.30 -2.10 -14.09
CA PRO A 53 1.05 -2.55 -13.73
C PRO A 53 1.46 -2.08 -12.34
N LEU A 54 2.15 -2.94 -11.58
CA LEU A 54 2.77 -2.55 -10.32
C LEU A 54 3.95 -1.62 -10.60
N LEU A 55 3.99 -0.48 -9.93
CA LEU A 55 5.12 0.44 -10.00
C LEU A 55 6.07 0.20 -8.84
N THR A 56 7.36 0.37 -9.09
CA THR A 56 8.38 0.15 -8.04
C THR A 56 9.33 1.33 -7.93
N VAL A 57 9.77 1.61 -6.70
CA VAL A 57 10.83 2.58 -6.40
C VAL A 57 12.04 1.83 -5.85
N PRO A 58 13.29 2.18 -6.28
CA PRO A 58 14.50 1.57 -5.74
C PRO A 58 14.60 1.72 -4.23
N ASP A 59 14.89 0.62 -3.52
CA ASP A 59 14.91 0.57 -2.06
C ASP A 59 15.88 1.59 -1.44
N HIS A 60 17.05 1.79 -2.07
CA HIS A 60 18.07 2.72 -1.57
C HIS A 60 17.62 4.19 -1.57
N LEU A 61 16.71 4.59 -2.48
CA LEU A 61 16.20 5.96 -2.57
C LEU A 61 15.25 6.32 -1.43
N VAL A 62 14.65 5.32 -0.78
CA VAL A 62 13.63 5.52 0.25
C VAL A 62 14.03 4.97 1.61
N SER A 63 15.30 4.53 1.75
CA SER A 63 15.85 4.12 3.04
C SER A 63 15.89 5.29 4.02
N PRO A 64 15.29 5.18 5.22
CA PRO A 64 15.33 6.22 6.22
C PRO A 64 16.75 6.61 6.64
N GLU A 65 17.69 5.66 6.60
CA GLU A 65 19.09 5.84 6.99
C GLU A 65 19.86 6.71 6.00
N GLN A 66 19.41 6.79 4.75
CA GLN A 66 20.06 7.53 3.67
C GLN A 66 19.23 8.73 3.18
N ALA A 67 18.16 9.08 3.87
CA ALA A 67 17.16 10.05 3.40
C ALA A 67 17.74 11.42 3.01
N ASP A 68 18.76 11.91 3.70
CA ASP A 68 19.39 13.19 3.38
C ASP A 68 20.34 13.07 2.17
N ALA A 69 21.08 11.96 2.06
CA ALA A 69 22.01 11.72 0.96
C ALA A 69 21.28 11.46 -0.38
N THR A 70 20.15 10.75 -0.32
CA THR A 70 19.40 10.34 -1.52
C THR A 70 18.28 11.29 -1.92
N ARG A 71 18.06 12.38 -1.17
CA ARG A 71 16.94 13.30 -1.38
C ARG A 71 16.86 13.84 -2.82
N HIS A 72 17.98 14.28 -3.38
CA HIS A 72 18.02 14.80 -4.75
C HIS A 72 17.78 13.70 -5.79
N GLU A 73 18.31 12.50 -5.54
CA GLU A 73 18.10 11.36 -6.42
C GLU A 73 16.64 10.92 -6.40
N LEU A 74 16.02 10.86 -5.23
CA LEU A 74 14.60 10.55 -5.08
C LEU A 74 13.74 11.58 -5.80
N GLN A 75 14.07 12.86 -5.71
CA GLN A 75 13.33 13.91 -6.39
C GLN A 75 13.46 13.76 -7.92
N ALA A 76 14.67 13.56 -8.45
CA ALA A 76 14.89 13.35 -9.87
C ALA A 76 14.17 12.10 -10.37
N TRP A 77 14.18 11.02 -9.59
CA TRP A 77 13.43 9.80 -9.88
C TRP A 77 11.91 10.07 -9.94
N ALA A 78 11.37 10.80 -8.96
CA ALA A 78 9.96 11.17 -8.92
C ALA A 78 9.54 12.02 -10.11
N GLU A 79 10.38 12.99 -10.54
CA GLU A 79 10.14 13.84 -11.72
C GLU A 79 10.09 12.98 -13.01
N ASN A 80 10.99 12.01 -13.15
CA ASN A 80 11.00 11.07 -14.27
C ASN A 80 9.74 10.19 -14.27
N LEU A 81 9.33 9.67 -13.11
CA LEU A 81 8.09 8.90 -13.01
C LEU A 81 6.88 9.77 -13.37
N ARG A 82 6.81 10.99 -12.86
CA ARG A 82 5.72 11.93 -13.13
C ARG A 82 5.57 12.28 -14.60
N ALA A 83 6.65 12.27 -15.37
CA ALA A 83 6.60 12.46 -16.82
C ALA A 83 5.84 11.35 -17.55
N SER A 84 5.88 10.12 -17.03
CA SER A 84 5.25 8.94 -17.61
C SER A 84 3.93 8.54 -16.94
N VAL A 85 3.79 8.85 -15.65
CA VAL A 85 2.62 8.51 -14.83
C VAL A 85 2.07 9.79 -14.18
N GLN A 86 0.86 10.16 -14.52
CA GLN A 86 0.15 11.30 -13.95
C GLN A 86 -1.04 10.77 -13.15
N ALA A 87 -1.17 11.20 -11.90
CA ALA A 87 -2.30 10.88 -11.04
C ALA A 87 -2.98 12.15 -10.54
N ASP A 88 -4.31 12.16 -10.53
CA ASP A 88 -5.08 13.28 -10.01
C ASP A 88 -4.98 13.36 -8.48
N HIS A 89 -4.83 12.19 -7.81
CA HIS A 89 -4.60 12.08 -6.37
C HIS A 89 -3.48 11.08 -6.05
N ILE A 90 -2.79 11.32 -4.93
CA ILE A 90 -1.84 10.37 -4.34
C ILE A 90 -2.38 9.91 -2.99
N ILE A 91 -2.52 8.60 -2.79
CA ILE A 91 -2.89 8.01 -1.50
C ILE A 91 -1.62 7.41 -0.89
N ASN A 92 -1.00 8.12 0.07
CA ASN A 92 0.21 7.61 0.71
C ASN A 92 -0.11 6.94 2.05
N LEU A 93 0.18 5.64 2.14
CA LEU A 93 -0.05 4.80 3.31
C LEU A 93 1.19 4.69 4.22
N THR A 94 2.33 5.28 3.80
CA THR A 94 3.61 5.14 4.50
C THR A 94 4.02 6.46 5.17
N PRO A 95 4.20 6.50 6.50
CA PRO A 95 4.45 7.74 7.25
C PRO A 95 5.89 8.24 7.17
N SER A 96 6.84 7.48 6.60
CA SER A 96 8.26 7.86 6.52
C SER A 96 8.50 9.15 5.73
N MET A 97 9.57 9.88 6.06
CA MET A 97 9.90 11.12 5.35
C MET A 97 10.16 10.92 3.86
N PRO A 98 10.90 9.90 3.40
CA PRO A 98 11.06 9.61 1.98
C PRO A 98 9.73 9.38 1.26
N ALA A 99 8.80 8.62 1.87
CA ALA A 99 7.48 8.39 1.28
C ALA A 99 6.64 9.67 1.17
N ARG A 100 6.73 10.57 2.16
CA ARG A 100 6.07 11.90 2.12
C ARG A 100 6.65 12.80 1.03
N LEU A 101 7.97 12.82 0.89
CA LEU A 101 8.66 13.55 -0.20
C LEU A 101 8.20 13.03 -1.55
N LEU A 102 8.22 11.72 -1.73
CA LEU A 102 7.80 11.05 -2.95
C LEU A 102 6.32 11.35 -3.28
N ALA A 103 5.42 11.18 -2.32
CA ALA A 103 4.01 11.45 -2.50
C ALA A 103 3.75 12.90 -2.92
N THR A 104 4.43 13.85 -2.27
CA THR A 104 4.27 15.28 -2.57
C THR A 104 4.89 15.65 -3.93
N ALA A 105 6.01 15.04 -4.32
CA ALA A 105 6.64 15.26 -5.62
C ALA A 105 5.81 14.70 -6.79
N LEU A 106 5.11 13.59 -6.58
CA LEU A 106 4.26 12.95 -7.59
C LEU A 106 2.88 13.62 -7.71
N ALA A 107 2.41 14.29 -6.66
CA ALA A 107 1.10 14.93 -6.64
C ALA A 107 1.07 16.19 -7.52
N PRO A 108 -0.08 16.52 -8.14
CA PRO A 108 -0.24 17.79 -8.85
C PRO A 108 -0.16 19.00 -7.90
N THR A 109 -0.69 18.87 -6.70
CA THR A 109 -0.58 19.86 -5.60
C THR A 109 -0.43 19.13 -4.26
N PRO A 110 0.10 19.75 -3.19
CA PRO A 110 0.17 19.13 -1.88
C PRO A 110 -1.19 18.65 -1.35
N GLU A 111 -2.28 19.34 -1.69
CA GLU A 111 -3.65 19.00 -1.25
C GLU A 111 -4.19 17.74 -1.93
N ALA A 112 -3.65 17.37 -3.07
CA ALA A 112 -4.00 16.13 -3.76
C ALA A 112 -3.40 14.87 -3.09
N VAL A 113 -2.59 15.04 -2.03
CA VAL A 113 -2.07 13.92 -1.23
C VAL A 113 -3.04 13.61 -0.09
N LEU A 114 -3.63 12.42 -0.13
CA LEU A 114 -4.39 11.81 0.96
C LEU A 114 -3.44 10.96 1.83
N GLY A 115 -3.62 11.00 3.15
CA GLY A 115 -2.72 10.28 4.05
C GLY A 115 -1.50 11.09 4.45
N PHE A 116 -0.31 10.55 4.19
CA PHE A 116 0.95 11.14 4.64
C PHE A 116 1.63 11.96 3.55
N GLY A 117 1.73 13.27 3.73
CA GLY A 117 2.34 14.20 2.77
C GLY A 117 3.16 15.28 3.46
N LEU A 118 3.53 16.30 2.68
CA LEU A 118 4.15 17.53 3.16
C LEU A 118 3.26 18.74 2.85
N ASP A 119 3.33 19.77 3.69
CA ASP A 119 2.72 21.06 3.41
C ASP A 119 3.59 21.91 2.46
N HIS A 120 3.10 23.09 2.07
CA HIS A 120 3.81 24.02 1.20
C HIS A 120 5.17 24.53 1.76
N LYS A 121 5.41 24.31 3.06
CA LYS A 121 6.68 24.65 3.73
C LYS A 121 7.59 23.42 3.89
N GLY A 122 7.21 22.28 3.32
CA GLY A 122 7.97 21.03 3.42
C GLY A 122 7.85 20.34 4.80
N ARG A 123 6.87 20.72 5.62
CA ARG A 123 6.66 20.10 6.95
C ARG A 123 5.72 18.90 6.83
N PRO A 124 5.92 17.85 7.63
CA PRO A 124 5.03 16.69 7.66
C PRO A 124 3.57 17.09 7.87
N ARG A 125 2.70 16.63 6.98
CA ARG A 125 1.26 16.78 7.03
C ARG A 125 0.62 15.39 7.06
N VAL A 126 -0.45 15.24 7.80
CA VAL A 126 -1.32 14.07 7.79
C VAL A 126 -2.71 14.54 7.37
N ASP A 127 -3.22 13.99 6.29
CA ASP A 127 -4.53 14.32 5.75
C ASP A 127 -5.53 13.23 6.08
N GLY A 128 -6.60 13.64 6.77
CA GLY A 128 -7.68 12.74 7.18
C GLY A 128 -7.54 12.16 8.58
N LEU A 129 -8.67 11.76 9.14
CA LEU A 129 -8.77 11.23 10.50
C LEU A 129 -8.08 9.86 10.64
N TRP A 130 -8.25 8.98 9.67
CA TRP A 130 -7.73 7.62 9.73
C TRP A 130 -6.19 7.55 9.63
N PRO A 131 -5.54 8.28 8.70
CA PRO A 131 -4.08 8.41 8.73
C PRO A 131 -3.55 9.04 10.00
N ALA A 132 -4.26 10.03 10.57
CA ALA A 132 -3.86 10.62 11.85
C ALA A 132 -3.95 9.60 12.99
N PHE A 133 -4.97 8.75 12.98
CA PHE A 133 -5.12 7.68 13.94
C PHE A 133 -4.02 6.61 13.80
N LEU A 134 -3.72 6.18 12.57
CA LEU A 134 -2.63 5.26 12.28
C LEU A 134 -1.28 5.82 12.77
N HIS A 135 -0.99 7.07 12.47
CA HIS A 135 0.24 7.74 12.92
C HIS A 135 0.35 7.81 14.45
N ALA A 136 -0.76 8.12 15.13
CA ALA A 136 -0.79 8.15 16.60
C ALA A 136 -0.60 6.75 17.20
N ALA A 137 -1.13 5.69 16.59
CA ALA A 137 -0.95 4.32 17.03
C ALA A 137 0.50 3.86 16.88
N GLU A 138 1.15 4.19 15.76
CA GLU A 138 2.58 3.90 15.54
C GLU A 138 3.47 4.61 16.57
N LEU A 139 3.27 5.90 16.79
CA LEU A 139 4.05 6.69 17.75
C LEU A 139 3.91 6.18 19.19
N ARG A 140 2.75 5.67 19.56
CA ARG A 140 2.47 5.17 20.91
C ARG A 140 2.81 3.70 21.09
N GLN A 141 3.13 2.98 20.02
CA GLN A 141 3.28 1.52 20.02
C GLN A 141 2.10 0.82 20.73
N SER A 142 0.91 1.41 20.63
CA SER A 142 -0.28 0.93 21.30
C SER A 142 -1.09 0.05 20.34
N ASN A 143 -1.79 -0.94 20.89
CA ASN A 143 -2.73 -1.74 20.13
C ASN A 143 -3.84 -0.82 19.60
N ALA A 144 -3.85 -0.61 18.28
CA ALA A 144 -4.96 0.06 17.63
C ALA A 144 -6.19 -0.85 17.68
N PRO A 145 -7.38 -0.34 18.05
CA PRO A 145 -8.61 -1.14 18.07
C PRO A 145 -9.10 -1.47 16.64
N PHE A 146 -8.44 -0.95 15.61
CA PHE A 146 -8.81 -1.11 14.22
C PHE A 146 -7.80 -1.96 13.45
N ASN A 147 -8.31 -2.71 12.50
CA ASN A 147 -7.50 -3.46 11.56
C ASN A 147 -6.74 -2.49 10.62
N LEU A 148 -5.46 -2.77 10.34
CA LEU A 148 -4.63 -1.95 9.46
C LEU A 148 -5.22 -1.87 8.03
N ALA A 149 -5.80 -2.96 7.53
CA ALA A 149 -6.45 -2.95 6.22
C ALA A 149 -7.63 -1.97 6.15
N ASP A 150 -8.42 -1.86 7.24
CA ASP A 150 -9.52 -0.92 7.31
C ASP A 150 -9.01 0.52 7.40
N MET A 151 -7.91 0.76 8.12
CA MET A 151 -7.28 2.08 8.16
C MET A 151 -6.77 2.51 6.79
N PHE A 152 -6.17 1.58 6.01
CA PHE A 152 -5.76 1.84 4.64
C PHE A 152 -6.96 2.14 3.72
N ARG A 153 -8.03 1.34 3.80
CA ARG A 153 -9.28 1.60 3.05
C ARG A 153 -9.83 2.99 3.32
N MET A 154 -9.89 3.36 4.59
CA MET A 154 -10.45 4.63 5.03
C MET A 154 -9.60 5.84 4.65
N THR A 155 -8.29 5.65 4.42
CA THR A 155 -7.43 6.71 3.87
C THR A 155 -7.88 7.10 2.45
N GLY A 156 -8.36 6.14 1.66
CA GLY A 156 -8.90 6.40 0.32
C GLY A 156 -10.39 6.77 0.27
N ALA A 157 -11.09 6.77 1.40
CA ALA A 157 -12.54 7.02 1.47
C ALA A 157 -13.01 8.30 0.74
N PRO A 158 -12.26 9.42 0.74
CA PRO A 158 -12.67 10.62 -0.01
C PRO A 158 -12.86 10.39 -1.51
N LEU A 159 -12.20 9.38 -2.11
CA LEU A 159 -12.31 9.05 -3.52
C LEU A 159 -13.40 8.03 -3.85
N LEU A 160 -14.02 7.42 -2.84
CA LEU A 160 -15.04 6.39 -2.99
C LEU A 160 -16.46 6.96 -3.21
N GLY A 161 -16.64 8.26 -3.02
CA GLY A 161 -17.96 8.91 -3.16
C GLY A 161 -18.99 8.36 -2.16
N GLY A 162 -20.25 8.19 -2.59
CA GLY A 162 -21.33 7.68 -1.76
C GLY A 162 -21.25 6.19 -1.39
N LEU A 163 -20.29 5.45 -1.97
CA LEU A 163 -20.10 4.02 -1.73
C LEU A 163 -19.45 3.71 -0.36
N SER A 164 -18.90 4.71 0.31
CA SER A 164 -18.13 4.51 1.55
C SER A 164 -18.93 3.82 2.67
N GLY A 165 -20.23 4.03 2.76
CA GLY A 165 -21.08 3.40 3.78
C GLY A 165 -21.36 1.91 3.53
N GLU A 166 -21.60 1.53 2.27
CA GLU A 166 -21.87 0.13 1.89
C GLU A 166 -20.60 -0.72 1.91
N LEU A 167 -19.48 -0.15 1.45
CA LEU A 167 -18.20 -0.86 1.40
C LEU A 167 -17.65 -1.16 2.80
N LEU A 168 -17.89 -0.30 3.78
CA LEU A 168 -17.46 -0.52 5.16
C LEU A 168 -18.25 -1.62 5.88
N SER A 169 -19.48 -1.89 5.45
CA SER A 169 -20.32 -2.95 6.04
C SER A 169 -19.92 -4.36 5.55
N GLN A 170 -19.14 -4.47 4.48
CA GLN A 170 -18.65 -5.74 3.99
C GLN A 170 -17.25 -6.00 4.54
N PRO A 171 -17.03 -7.10 5.28
CA PRO A 171 -15.69 -7.50 5.64
C PRO A 171 -14.86 -7.62 4.36
N GLY A 172 -13.66 -7.08 4.37
CA GLY A 172 -12.69 -7.23 3.28
C GLY A 172 -12.34 -8.71 3.10
N SER A 173 -13.28 -9.47 2.51
CA SER A 173 -13.13 -10.90 2.27
C SER A 173 -11.96 -11.11 1.31
N GLY A 174 -10.99 -11.87 1.76
CA GLY A 174 -9.95 -12.60 1.02
C GLY A 174 -9.71 -12.24 -0.45
N LEU A 175 -9.25 -11.01 -0.70
CA LEU A 175 -8.90 -10.52 -2.04
C LEU A 175 -7.50 -11.00 -2.45
N LEU A 176 -7.12 -12.21 -2.07
CA LEU A 176 -5.90 -12.81 -2.58
C LEU A 176 -6.19 -13.32 -3.99
N SER A 177 -5.34 -12.95 -4.95
CA SER A 177 -5.36 -13.54 -6.27
C SER A 177 -5.22 -15.06 -6.15
N GLU A 178 -5.77 -15.79 -7.10
CA GLU A 178 -5.54 -17.23 -7.15
C GLU A 178 -4.05 -17.52 -7.30
N LEU A 179 -3.53 -18.33 -6.39
CA LEU A 179 -2.13 -18.78 -6.49
C LEU A 179 -1.90 -19.48 -7.83
N GLY A 180 -0.80 -19.16 -8.48
CA GLY A 180 -0.38 -19.82 -9.71
C GLY A 180 -0.24 -21.34 -9.53
N THR A 181 -0.36 -22.09 -10.63
CA THR A 181 -0.34 -23.57 -10.62
C THR A 181 0.91 -24.13 -9.92
N GLU A 182 2.08 -23.53 -10.16
CA GLU A 182 3.35 -23.95 -9.57
C GLU A 182 3.36 -23.79 -8.04
N ALA A 183 2.87 -22.65 -7.54
CA ALA A 183 2.75 -22.40 -6.09
C ALA A 183 1.79 -23.39 -5.44
N ARG A 184 0.67 -23.71 -6.10
CA ARG A 184 -0.30 -24.74 -5.64
C ARG A 184 0.32 -26.14 -5.61
N GLU A 185 1.09 -26.49 -6.63
CA GLU A 185 1.78 -27.79 -6.69
C GLU A 185 2.85 -27.91 -5.62
N THR A 186 3.61 -26.85 -5.39
CA THR A 186 4.61 -26.78 -4.31
C THR A 186 3.94 -26.94 -2.95
N ALA A 187 2.86 -26.21 -2.70
CA ALA A 187 2.07 -26.36 -1.47
C ALA A 187 1.53 -27.78 -1.29
N ARG A 188 1.00 -28.39 -2.35
CA ARG A 188 0.52 -29.80 -2.31
C ARG A 188 1.64 -30.76 -1.97
N ARG A 189 2.84 -30.61 -2.55
CA ARG A 189 4.01 -31.45 -2.23
C ARG A 189 4.43 -31.31 -0.77
N LEU A 190 4.48 -30.09 -0.25
CA LEU A 190 4.81 -29.85 1.16
C LEU A 190 3.75 -30.48 2.10
N LEU A 191 2.47 -30.33 1.76
CA LEU A 191 1.37 -30.86 2.56
C LEU A 191 1.22 -32.39 2.44
N ALA A 192 1.71 -33.02 1.35
CA ALA A 192 1.67 -34.47 1.19
C ALA A 192 2.48 -35.24 2.25
N HIS A 193 3.45 -34.59 2.87
CA HIS A 193 4.25 -35.15 3.97
C HIS A 193 3.72 -34.78 5.37
N ALA A 194 2.67 -33.95 5.43
CA ALA A 194 2.04 -33.61 6.69
C ALA A 194 1.13 -34.78 7.19
N PRO A 195 1.07 -35.04 8.48
CA PRO A 195 0.15 -36.02 9.00
C PRO A 195 -1.30 -35.68 8.63
N VAL A 196 -2.02 -36.63 8.06
CA VAL A 196 -3.41 -36.43 7.62
C VAL A 196 -4.29 -36.12 8.83
N ILE A 197 -4.73 -34.88 8.92
CA ILE A 197 -5.71 -34.49 9.93
C ILE A 197 -7.10 -34.58 9.29
N ARG A 198 -7.96 -35.45 9.82
CA ARG A 198 -9.29 -35.74 9.23
C ARG A 198 -10.27 -34.57 9.19
N HIS A 199 -9.98 -33.45 9.88
CA HIS A 199 -10.89 -32.30 10.05
C HIS A 199 -10.31 -30.98 9.60
N GLY A 200 -9.28 -30.99 8.76
CA GLY A 200 -8.57 -29.80 8.32
C GLY A 200 -7.30 -29.53 9.13
N PHE A 201 -6.57 -28.51 8.75
CA PHE A 201 -5.35 -28.08 9.43
C PHE A 201 -5.35 -26.56 9.59
N ILE A 202 -4.69 -26.12 10.66
CA ILE A 202 -4.42 -24.70 10.91
C ILE A 202 -2.93 -24.50 10.66
N GLY A 203 -2.61 -23.63 9.69
CA GLY A 203 -1.24 -23.16 9.49
C GLY A 203 -0.93 -22.03 10.46
N MET A 204 0.19 -22.12 11.17
CA MET A 204 0.70 -21.02 12.00
C MET A 204 2.07 -20.60 11.48
N GLN A 205 2.23 -19.29 11.24
CA GLN A 205 3.52 -18.71 10.95
C GLN A 205 4.18 -18.31 12.28
N LEU A 206 5.29 -18.94 12.63
CA LEU A 206 6.02 -18.71 13.87
C LEU A 206 7.00 -17.53 13.81
N GLY A 207 6.79 -16.59 12.94
CA GLY A 207 7.57 -15.37 12.76
C GLY A 207 8.16 -15.28 11.38
N ALA A 208 8.21 -14.06 10.85
CA ALA A 208 9.05 -13.69 9.73
C ALA A 208 10.27 -12.96 10.31
N ARG A 209 11.46 -13.48 10.10
CA ARG A 209 12.68 -12.70 10.31
C ARG A 209 12.94 -11.90 9.05
N GLU A 210 13.32 -10.65 9.24
CA GLU A 210 13.85 -9.74 8.23
C GLU A 210 15.14 -10.30 7.62
#